data_4644515666aa1bf97be20a627b8e631b
#
_entry.id   4644515666aa1bf97be20a627b8e631b
#
_cell.length_a   1.000
_cell.length_b   1.000
_cell.length_c   1.000
_cell.angle_alpha   90.00
_cell.angle_beta   90.00
_cell.angle_gamma   90.00
#
_symmetry.space_group_name_H-M   'P 1'
#
loop_
_entity.id
_entity.type
_entity.pdbx_description
1 polymer ?
#
loop_
_entity_poly.entity_id
_entity_poly.type
_entity_poly.pdbx_seq_one_letter_code
_entity_poly.pdbx_strand_id
1 'polypeptide(L)'
;GIFASCDDDDKYPVPPEVSIESVNGVFAMPQEDSIVLKAKVESPLPTTLSWSVKGNEVSKDTVFTFKMNELGTYDVKLTATNADGVTSATTSIEVYGKYKYGTFVLNEGYQADPSTLIFISPKGILTDSAYYKANGSMLSLLSQDLFIANNKLYIISQKSGDDGYLIVANAETLKKEAGYKTELEDKVSSPTHVAVLGDDDIYLRDNEGIKVFHPSSGELFLI
;
A
#
# COMPACT_ATOMS: atom_id res chain seq x y z
N GLY A 1 51.50 -59.85 -9.28
CA GLY A 1 50.39 -59.06 -9.71
C GLY A 1 49.96 -58.17 -8.56
N ILE A 2 50.21 -56.87 -8.65
CA ILE A 2 49.72 -55.86 -7.72
C ILE A 2 48.42 -55.32 -8.32
N PHE A 3 47.27 -55.64 -7.72
CA PHE A 3 46.01 -54.99 -8.04
C PHE A 3 46.01 -53.63 -7.34
N ALA A 4 46.21 -52.57 -8.07
CA ALA A 4 45.87 -51.23 -7.60
C ALA A 4 44.34 -51.13 -7.55
N SER A 5 43.78 -51.09 -6.36
CA SER A 5 42.41 -50.66 -6.15
C SER A 5 42.35 -49.18 -6.45
N CYS A 6 41.74 -48.81 -7.58
CA CYS A 6 41.25 -47.45 -7.76
C CYS A 6 40.02 -47.33 -6.88
N ASP A 7 40.22 -46.76 -5.67
CA ASP A 7 39.13 -46.12 -4.94
C ASP A 7 38.87 -44.75 -5.65
N ASP A 8 38.14 -44.80 -6.78
CA ASP A 8 37.45 -43.62 -7.30
C ASP A 8 36.24 -43.38 -6.36
N ASP A 9 36.48 -42.66 -5.28
CA ASP A 9 35.44 -41.94 -4.56
C ASP A 9 34.90 -40.86 -5.50
N ASP A 10 34.16 -41.29 -6.51
CA ASP A 10 33.34 -40.40 -7.37
C ASP A 10 32.24 -39.80 -6.49
N LYS A 11 32.61 -38.82 -5.68
CA LYS A 11 31.70 -38.06 -4.85
C LYS A 11 30.90 -37.16 -5.81
N TYR A 12 29.65 -37.56 -6.06
CA TYR A 12 28.76 -36.70 -6.87
C TYR A 12 28.61 -35.36 -6.19
N PRO A 13 28.71 -34.24 -6.96
CA PRO A 13 28.50 -32.91 -6.42
C PRO A 13 27.12 -32.80 -5.77
N VAL A 14 27.08 -32.23 -4.55
CA VAL A 14 25.86 -31.97 -3.80
C VAL A 14 25.72 -30.48 -3.55
N PRO A 15 25.16 -29.73 -4.52
CA PRO A 15 24.84 -28.31 -4.33
C PRO A 15 23.90 -28.12 -3.15
N PRO A 16 23.86 -26.95 -2.52
CA PRO A 16 22.93 -26.67 -1.45
C PRO A 16 21.48 -26.67 -1.92
N GLU A 17 20.58 -27.17 -1.08
CA GLU A 17 19.14 -26.91 -1.25
C GLU A 17 18.77 -25.65 -0.48
N VAL A 18 17.94 -24.77 -1.11
CA VAL A 18 17.61 -23.48 -0.52
C VAL A 18 16.13 -23.13 -0.73
N SER A 19 15.51 -22.58 0.32
CA SER A 19 14.17 -22.00 0.26
C SER A 19 14.08 -20.74 1.13
N ILE A 20 13.04 -19.93 0.86
CA ILE A 20 12.77 -18.67 1.57
C ILE A 20 11.50 -18.86 2.40
N GLU A 21 11.57 -18.53 3.68
CA GLU A 21 10.43 -18.48 4.57
C GLU A 21 10.19 -17.05 5.06
N SER A 22 8.93 -16.64 5.11
CA SER A 22 8.51 -15.44 5.84
C SER A 22 8.17 -15.83 7.28
N VAL A 23 8.66 -15.07 8.26
CA VAL A 23 8.45 -15.36 9.71
C VAL A 23 6.96 -15.41 10.07
N ASN A 24 6.12 -14.63 9.42
CA ASN A 24 4.67 -14.58 9.64
C ASN A 24 3.85 -15.30 8.55
N GLY A 25 4.51 -15.99 7.61
CA GLY A 25 3.87 -16.72 6.53
C GLY A 25 3.28 -15.85 5.42
N VAL A 26 3.48 -14.52 5.43
CA VAL A 26 2.99 -13.59 4.42
C VAL A 26 4.11 -12.98 3.60
N PHE A 27 3.82 -12.73 2.32
CA PHE A 27 4.71 -12.12 1.33
C PHE A 27 4.10 -10.85 0.75
N ALA A 28 3.37 -10.11 1.58
CA ALA A 28 2.80 -8.81 1.25
C ALA A 28 2.83 -7.91 2.49
N MET A 29 3.05 -6.61 2.30
CA MET A 29 3.10 -5.63 3.38
C MET A 29 2.60 -4.25 2.92
N PRO A 30 2.07 -3.42 3.83
CA PRO A 30 1.84 -2.02 3.52
C PRO A 30 3.17 -1.25 3.41
N GLN A 31 3.13 -0.11 2.73
CA GLN A 31 4.22 0.88 2.80
C GLN A 31 4.60 1.17 4.26
N GLU A 32 5.87 1.50 4.50
CA GLU A 32 6.43 1.83 5.81
C GLU A 32 6.50 0.65 6.81
N ASP A 33 6.19 -0.56 6.38
CA ASP A 33 6.35 -1.79 7.17
C ASP A 33 7.57 -2.60 6.71
N SER A 34 7.74 -3.80 7.22
CA SER A 34 8.82 -4.72 6.87
C SER A 34 8.40 -6.18 6.97
N ILE A 35 9.08 -7.03 6.19
CA ILE A 35 8.94 -8.49 6.28
C ILE A 35 10.29 -9.10 6.62
N VAL A 36 10.29 -9.97 7.64
CA VAL A 36 11.48 -10.75 8.02
C VAL A 36 11.46 -12.07 7.26
N LEU A 37 12.48 -12.29 6.45
CA LEU A 37 12.71 -13.50 5.67
C LEU A 37 13.81 -14.32 6.30
N LYS A 38 13.67 -15.63 6.27
CA LYS A 38 14.67 -16.60 6.71
C LYS A 38 15.10 -17.49 5.56
N ALA A 39 16.41 -17.69 5.44
CA ALA A 39 16.97 -18.71 4.58
C ALA A 39 16.82 -20.07 5.23
N LYS A 40 16.17 -21.02 4.56
CA LYS A 40 16.30 -22.45 4.83
C LYS A 40 17.32 -23.02 3.88
N VAL A 41 18.36 -23.63 4.44
CA VAL A 41 19.47 -24.19 3.66
C VAL A 41 19.77 -25.58 4.19
N GLU A 42 19.81 -26.55 3.27
CA GLU A 42 20.30 -27.89 3.52
C GLU A 42 21.54 -28.10 2.66
N SER A 43 22.68 -28.38 3.28
CA SER A 43 23.95 -28.57 2.60
C SER A 43 24.90 -29.40 3.46
N PRO A 44 25.59 -30.41 2.87
CA PRO A 44 26.61 -31.16 3.55
C PRO A 44 27.94 -30.39 3.71
N LEU A 45 28.07 -29.25 3.01
CA LEU A 45 29.31 -28.48 2.96
C LEU A 45 29.08 -27.04 3.46
N PRO A 46 30.13 -26.35 3.93
CA PRO A 46 30.05 -24.93 4.26
C PRO A 46 29.44 -24.13 3.11
N THR A 47 28.43 -23.32 3.41
CA THR A 47 27.61 -22.62 2.42
C THR A 47 27.58 -21.13 2.70
N THR A 48 27.75 -20.32 1.66
CA THR A 48 27.59 -18.86 1.70
C THR A 48 26.24 -18.47 1.11
N LEU A 49 25.65 -17.40 1.64
CA LEU A 49 24.36 -16.87 1.22
C LEU A 49 24.51 -15.49 0.62
N SER A 50 23.62 -15.17 -0.32
CA SER A 50 23.47 -13.83 -0.89
C SER A 50 22.00 -13.57 -1.20
N TRP A 51 21.43 -12.53 -0.55
CA TRP A 51 20.12 -12.00 -0.85
C TRP A 51 20.23 -10.88 -1.86
N SER A 52 19.35 -10.85 -2.84
CA SER A 52 19.28 -9.76 -3.80
C SER A 52 17.84 -9.30 -4.04
N VAL A 53 17.68 -7.98 -4.22
CA VAL A 53 16.42 -7.31 -4.57
C VAL A 53 16.71 -6.42 -5.77
N LYS A 54 15.83 -6.46 -6.78
CA LYS A 54 16.05 -5.75 -8.06
C LYS A 54 17.45 -6.01 -8.67
N GLY A 55 17.99 -7.23 -8.47
CA GLY A 55 19.30 -7.62 -8.99
C GLY A 55 20.51 -7.13 -8.18
N ASN A 56 20.30 -6.36 -7.11
CA ASN A 56 21.38 -5.87 -6.24
C ASN A 56 21.49 -6.73 -4.98
N GLU A 57 22.71 -7.10 -4.60
CA GLU A 57 22.96 -7.78 -3.33
C GLU A 57 22.65 -6.85 -2.16
N VAL A 58 21.87 -7.35 -1.19
CA VAL A 58 21.37 -6.57 -0.04
C VAL A 58 21.76 -7.17 1.32
N SER A 59 22.04 -8.48 1.40
CA SER A 59 22.48 -9.15 2.62
C SER A 59 23.16 -10.49 2.34
N LYS A 60 23.98 -10.97 3.28
CA LYS A 60 24.60 -12.32 3.30
C LYS A 60 24.19 -13.14 4.53
N ASP A 61 23.30 -12.61 5.34
CA ASP A 61 22.88 -13.23 6.58
C ASP A 61 21.82 -14.32 6.35
N THR A 62 21.63 -15.18 7.35
CA THR A 62 20.55 -16.19 7.33
C THR A 62 19.16 -15.57 7.48
N VAL A 63 19.09 -14.35 8.00
CA VAL A 63 17.86 -13.58 8.19
C VAL A 63 18.00 -12.25 7.47
N PHE A 64 17.04 -11.93 6.64
CA PHE A 64 16.99 -10.67 5.90
C PHE A 64 15.67 -9.94 6.18
N THR A 65 15.74 -8.66 6.51
CA THR A 65 14.55 -7.81 6.68
C THR A 65 14.32 -7.00 5.42
N PHE A 66 13.30 -7.38 4.67
CA PHE A 66 12.86 -6.65 3.48
C PHE A 66 12.10 -5.38 3.89
N LYS A 67 12.47 -4.24 3.29
CA LYS A 67 11.80 -2.93 3.44
C LYS A 67 11.73 -2.26 2.09
N MET A 68 10.56 -1.69 1.77
CA MET A 68 10.34 -0.92 0.54
C MET A 68 9.16 0.04 0.76
N ASN A 69 9.32 1.29 0.34
CA ASN A 69 8.26 2.30 0.45
C ASN A 69 7.56 2.58 -0.89
N GLU A 70 8.13 2.13 -1.97
CA GLU A 70 7.55 2.27 -3.30
C GLU A 70 6.56 1.13 -3.55
N LEU A 71 5.35 1.47 -4.04
CA LEU A 71 4.32 0.47 -4.37
C LEU A 71 4.81 -0.45 -5.49
N GLY A 72 4.44 -1.71 -5.42
CA GLY A 72 4.76 -2.68 -6.47
C GLY A 72 5.04 -4.07 -5.95
N THR A 73 5.45 -4.95 -6.87
CA THR A 73 5.86 -6.32 -6.56
C THR A 73 7.35 -6.45 -6.77
N TYR A 74 8.02 -7.02 -5.80
CA TYR A 74 9.48 -7.12 -5.75
C TYR A 74 9.92 -8.56 -5.63
N ASP A 75 10.73 -9.02 -6.59
CA ASP A 75 11.38 -10.32 -6.50
C ASP A 75 12.58 -10.23 -5.55
N VAL A 76 12.57 -11.10 -4.55
CA VAL A 76 13.65 -11.32 -3.61
C VAL A 76 14.25 -12.68 -3.91
N LYS A 77 15.52 -12.68 -4.30
CA LYS A 77 16.28 -13.88 -4.63
C LYS A 77 17.28 -14.21 -3.53
N LEU A 78 17.28 -15.44 -3.09
CA LEU A 78 18.30 -16.01 -2.21
C LEU A 78 19.16 -16.97 -3.03
N THR A 79 20.47 -16.77 -3.02
CA THR A 79 21.46 -17.65 -3.63
C THR A 79 22.30 -18.27 -2.55
N ALA A 80 22.44 -19.59 -2.60
CA ALA A 80 23.31 -20.38 -1.73
C ALA A 80 24.41 -21.02 -2.56
N THR A 81 25.64 -20.94 -2.08
CA THR A 81 26.84 -21.46 -2.78
C THR A 81 27.68 -22.28 -1.83
N ASN A 82 28.01 -23.51 -2.22
CA ASN A 82 29.03 -24.35 -1.59
C ASN A 82 30.09 -24.76 -2.62
N ALA A 83 31.04 -25.61 -2.23
CA ALA A 83 32.10 -26.07 -3.13
C ALA A 83 31.57 -26.91 -4.31
N ASP A 84 30.40 -27.51 -4.18
CA ASP A 84 29.79 -28.42 -5.17
C ASP A 84 28.82 -27.69 -6.13
N GLY A 85 28.45 -26.44 -5.83
CA GLY A 85 27.59 -25.70 -6.75
C GLY A 85 26.81 -24.53 -6.12
N VAL A 86 25.90 -24.00 -6.94
CA VAL A 86 25.07 -22.82 -6.62
C VAL A 86 23.61 -23.15 -6.87
N THR A 87 22.77 -22.80 -5.91
CA THR A 87 21.30 -22.93 -6.01
C THR A 87 20.63 -21.63 -5.59
N SER A 88 19.49 -21.33 -6.16
CA SER A 88 18.73 -20.12 -5.81
C SER A 88 17.26 -20.42 -5.61
N ALA A 89 16.64 -19.66 -4.71
CA ALA A 89 15.20 -19.56 -4.54
C ALA A 89 14.76 -18.10 -4.74
N THR A 90 13.57 -17.90 -5.27
CA THR A 90 12.99 -16.56 -5.45
C THR A 90 11.59 -16.53 -4.90
N THR A 91 11.23 -15.44 -4.24
CA THR A 91 9.87 -15.13 -3.80
C THR A 91 9.52 -13.72 -4.23
N SER A 92 8.23 -13.46 -4.46
CA SER A 92 7.73 -12.13 -4.80
C SER A 92 7.03 -11.53 -3.58
N ILE A 93 7.36 -10.27 -3.25
CA ILE A 93 6.74 -9.52 -2.16
C ILE A 93 5.94 -8.36 -2.75
N GLU A 94 4.65 -8.30 -2.41
CA GLU A 94 3.78 -7.16 -2.73
C GLU A 94 3.94 -6.07 -1.67
N VAL A 95 4.21 -4.83 -2.12
CA VAL A 95 4.13 -3.61 -1.31
C VAL A 95 2.90 -2.83 -1.75
N TYR A 96 1.91 -2.74 -0.88
CA TYR A 96 0.65 -2.06 -1.13
C TYR A 96 0.53 -0.76 -0.33
N GLY A 97 -0.46 0.07 -0.68
CA GLY A 97 -0.67 1.37 -0.03
C GLY A 97 -0.98 1.23 1.46
N LYS A 98 -0.44 2.12 2.27
CA LYS A 98 -0.54 2.10 3.74
C LYS A 98 -1.98 2.00 4.25
N TYR A 99 -2.94 2.57 3.51
CA TYR A 99 -4.35 2.68 3.89
C TYR A 99 -5.27 1.72 3.13
N LYS A 100 -4.72 0.75 2.40
CA LYS A 100 -5.49 -0.22 1.58
C LYS A 100 -6.45 -1.07 2.40
N TYR A 101 -6.01 -1.54 3.56
CA TYR A 101 -6.79 -2.39 4.45
C TYR A 101 -6.91 -1.74 5.82
N GLY A 102 -8.14 -1.61 6.30
CA GLY A 102 -8.43 -1.02 7.59
C GLY A 102 -9.76 -0.26 7.60
N THR A 103 -9.90 0.65 8.53
CA THR A 103 -11.13 1.44 8.74
C THR A 103 -10.80 2.92 8.75
N PHE A 104 -11.55 3.70 7.98
CA PHE A 104 -11.55 5.16 8.08
C PHE A 104 -12.63 5.64 9.03
N VAL A 105 -12.30 6.64 9.85
CA VAL A 105 -13.23 7.38 10.69
C VAL A 105 -13.10 8.86 10.33
N LEU A 106 -14.16 9.43 9.80
CA LEU A 106 -14.24 10.84 9.46
C LEU A 106 -14.78 11.62 10.64
N ASN A 107 -14.01 12.59 11.15
CA ASN A 107 -14.45 13.55 12.15
C ASN A 107 -14.89 14.84 11.46
N GLU A 108 -16.10 15.25 11.73
CA GLU A 108 -16.69 16.45 11.13
C GLU A 108 -15.90 17.74 11.41
N GLY A 109 -15.26 17.81 12.59
CA GLY A 109 -14.73 19.07 13.10
C GLY A 109 -15.84 19.94 13.70
N TYR A 110 -15.51 21.19 14.05
CA TYR A 110 -16.48 22.11 14.60
C TYR A 110 -16.11 23.57 14.24
N GLN A 111 -17.07 24.29 13.67
CA GLN A 111 -16.93 25.71 13.28
C GLN A 111 -15.67 25.98 12.43
N ALA A 112 -14.60 26.49 13.04
CA ALA A 112 -13.35 26.84 12.37
C ALA A 112 -12.30 25.73 12.44
N ASP A 113 -12.57 24.65 13.18
CA ASP A 113 -11.67 23.52 13.29
C ASP A 113 -11.84 22.59 12.07
N PRO A 114 -10.80 22.36 11.28
CA PRO A 114 -10.87 21.47 10.13
C PRO A 114 -11.29 20.06 10.52
N SER A 115 -11.98 19.40 9.61
CA SER A 115 -12.29 17.98 9.73
C SER A 115 -11.00 17.15 9.71
N THR A 116 -11.04 15.98 10.31
CA THR A 116 -9.91 15.05 10.32
C THR A 116 -10.33 13.65 9.89
N LEU A 117 -9.40 12.94 9.28
CA LEU A 117 -9.56 11.55 8.91
C LEU A 117 -8.62 10.69 9.75
N ILE A 118 -9.20 9.77 10.52
CA ILE A 118 -8.48 8.76 11.28
C ILE A 118 -8.47 7.47 10.46
N PHE A 119 -7.34 6.79 10.46
CA PHE A 119 -7.20 5.45 9.91
C PHE A 119 -6.85 4.46 11.03
N ILE A 120 -7.54 3.33 11.06
CA ILE A 120 -7.28 2.22 11.97
C ILE A 120 -6.84 1.02 11.12
N SER A 121 -5.58 0.62 11.29
CA SER A 121 -5.02 -0.53 10.55
C SER A 121 -5.66 -1.86 10.99
N PRO A 122 -5.51 -2.97 10.23
CA PRO A 122 -5.97 -4.30 10.65
C PRO A 122 -5.35 -4.78 11.98
N LYS A 123 -4.19 -4.23 12.34
CA LYS A 123 -3.52 -4.50 13.64
C LYS A 123 -4.05 -3.61 14.79
N GLY A 124 -5.07 -2.77 14.52
CA GLY A 124 -5.63 -1.83 15.52
C GLY A 124 -4.77 -0.59 15.77
N ILE A 125 -3.76 -0.32 14.93
CA ILE A 125 -2.91 0.87 15.06
C ILE A 125 -3.64 2.06 14.46
N LEU A 126 -3.81 3.10 15.28
CA LEU A 126 -4.47 4.33 14.90
C LEU A 126 -3.48 5.30 14.27
N THR A 127 -3.85 5.85 13.11
CA THR A 127 -3.17 6.99 12.47
C THR A 127 -4.13 8.16 12.49
N ASP A 128 -3.88 9.12 13.37
CA ASP A 128 -4.64 10.38 13.41
C ASP A 128 -4.24 11.30 12.26
N SER A 129 -5.19 12.14 11.80
CA SER A 129 -4.98 13.12 10.74
C SER A 129 -4.31 12.51 9.48
N ALA A 130 -4.80 11.33 9.09
CA ALA A 130 -4.18 10.53 8.02
C ALA A 130 -4.12 11.29 6.67
N TYR A 131 -5.16 12.07 6.33
CA TYR A 131 -5.15 12.89 5.12
C TYR A 131 -4.07 13.97 5.16
N TYR A 132 -3.94 14.68 6.28
CA TYR A 132 -2.89 15.69 6.46
C TYR A 132 -1.48 15.08 6.34
N LYS A 133 -1.26 13.93 6.97
CA LYS A 133 0.02 13.21 6.88
C LYS A 133 0.38 12.81 5.45
N ALA A 134 -0.62 12.48 4.64
CA ALA A 134 -0.40 12.13 3.25
C ALA A 134 -0.17 13.35 2.34
N ASN A 135 -0.80 14.51 2.61
CA ASN A 135 -0.88 15.62 1.67
C ASN A 135 -0.25 16.93 2.15
N GLY A 136 -0.04 17.10 3.47
CA GLY A 136 0.41 18.37 4.03
C GLY A 136 -0.66 19.48 4.07
N SER A 137 -1.88 19.17 3.61
CA SER A 137 -3.06 20.05 3.65
C SER A 137 -4.15 19.45 4.54
N MET A 138 -4.96 20.29 5.17
CA MET A 138 -6.08 19.85 6.00
C MET A 138 -7.28 19.48 5.14
N LEU A 139 -8.17 18.64 5.70
CA LEU A 139 -9.52 18.50 5.16
C LEU A 139 -10.29 19.80 5.29
N SER A 140 -11.37 19.91 4.56
CA SER A 140 -12.29 21.04 4.61
C SER A 140 -13.03 21.12 5.95
N LEU A 141 -13.94 22.06 6.09
CA LEU A 141 -14.71 22.25 7.32
C LEU A 141 -16.06 21.52 7.24
N LEU A 142 -16.46 20.94 8.36
CA LEU A 142 -17.75 20.24 8.47
C LEU A 142 -17.90 19.15 7.40
N SER A 143 -16.90 18.27 7.30
CA SER A 143 -16.99 17.10 6.43
C SER A 143 -18.06 16.15 6.95
N GLN A 144 -18.98 15.73 6.07
CA GLN A 144 -20.21 15.04 6.47
C GLN A 144 -20.20 13.58 6.09
N ASP A 145 -19.58 13.23 4.97
CA ASP A 145 -19.67 11.87 4.44
C ASP A 145 -18.42 11.52 3.65
N LEU A 146 -18.14 10.23 3.59
CA LEU A 146 -17.08 9.65 2.76
C LEU A 146 -17.61 8.43 2.01
N PHE A 147 -17.10 8.24 0.80
CA PHE A 147 -17.46 7.13 -0.07
C PHE A 147 -16.22 6.57 -0.75
N ILE A 148 -16.12 5.24 -0.86
CA ILE A 148 -15.03 4.58 -1.56
C ILE A 148 -15.57 3.88 -2.80
N ALA A 149 -15.01 4.24 -3.96
CA ALA A 149 -15.29 3.60 -5.24
C ALA A 149 -14.06 3.65 -6.14
N ASN A 150 -13.82 2.60 -6.92
CA ASN A 150 -12.77 2.55 -7.93
C ASN A 150 -11.37 2.95 -7.40
N ASN A 151 -11.02 2.47 -6.21
CA ASN A 151 -9.78 2.80 -5.51
C ASN A 151 -9.60 4.29 -5.17
N LYS A 152 -10.70 5.04 -5.11
CA LYS A 152 -10.75 6.45 -4.72
C LYS A 152 -11.60 6.65 -3.48
N LEU A 153 -11.17 7.56 -2.63
CA LEU A 153 -11.90 8.05 -1.46
C LEU A 153 -12.45 9.43 -1.78
N TYR A 154 -13.76 9.58 -1.67
CA TYR A 154 -14.49 10.83 -1.88
C TYR A 154 -14.94 11.36 -0.52
N ILE A 155 -14.67 12.62 -0.22
CA ILE A 155 -15.09 13.28 1.03
C ILE A 155 -15.83 14.54 0.66
N ILE A 156 -17.07 14.68 1.13
CA ILE A 156 -17.90 15.88 0.95
C ILE A 156 -17.98 16.68 2.24
N SER A 157 -17.87 18.00 2.12
CA SER A 157 -17.87 18.94 3.25
C SER A 157 -18.87 20.07 3.02
N GLN A 158 -19.52 20.55 4.09
CA GLN A 158 -20.49 21.64 4.02
C GLN A 158 -19.85 22.99 3.68
N LYS A 159 -18.57 23.17 4.06
CA LYS A 159 -17.80 24.36 3.76
C LYS A 159 -16.49 23.98 3.10
N SER A 160 -16.11 24.76 2.11
CA SER A 160 -14.85 24.58 1.39
C SER A 160 -13.68 24.98 2.28
N GLY A 161 -12.65 24.12 2.28
CA GLY A 161 -11.29 24.49 2.66
C GLY A 161 -10.43 24.75 1.44
N ASP A 162 -9.11 24.65 1.59
CA ASP A 162 -8.17 24.84 0.48
C ASP A 162 -8.33 23.78 -0.61
N ASP A 163 -8.66 22.55 -0.23
CA ASP A 163 -8.82 21.42 -1.14
C ASP A 163 -10.26 21.26 -1.71
N GLY A 164 -11.21 22.15 -1.37
CA GLY A 164 -12.54 22.20 -1.96
C GLY A 164 -13.66 21.58 -1.11
N TYR A 165 -14.89 21.64 -1.62
CA TYR A 165 -16.06 20.99 -1.00
C TYR A 165 -16.03 19.49 -1.15
N LEU A 166 -15.62 18.99 -2.32
CA LEU A 166 -15.46 17.59 -2.62
C LEU A 166 -13.98 17.30 -2.86
N ILE A 167 -13.43 16.45 -2.03
CA ILE A 167 -12.05 15.98 -2.13
C ILE A 167 -12.06 14.55 -2.66
N VAL A 168 -11.20 14.27 -3.64
CA VAL A 168 -10.97 12.93 -4.17
C VAL A 168 -9.51 12.56 -3.91
N ALA A 169 -9.29 11.46 -3.21
CA ALA A 169 -7.98 10.94 -2.90
C ALA A 169 -7.86 9.46 -3.30
N ASN A 170 -6.65 9.00 -3.54
CA ASN A 170 -6.38 7.58 -3.70
C ASN A 170 -6.71 6.83 -2.41
N ALA A 171 -7.52 5.78 -2.48
CA ALA A 171 -7.99 5.07 -1.29
C ALA A 171 -6.89 4.28 -0.56
N GLU A 172 -5.79 3.93 -1.25
CA GLU A 172 -4.68 3.18 -0.66
C GLU A 172 -3.58 4.08 -0.06
N THR A 173 -3.35 5.24 -0.67
CA THR A 173 -2.24 6.15 -0.29
C THR A 173 -2.70 7.43 0.36
N LEU A 174 -3.99 7.76 0.26
CA LEU A 174 -4.63 9.04 0.63
C LEU A 174 -4.06 10.27 -0.11
N LYS A 175 -3.23 10.07 -1.14
CA LYS A 175 -2.78 11.17 -1.97
C LYS A 175 -3.95 11.81 -2.69
N LYS A 176 -4.08 13.14 -2.57
CA LYS A 176 -5.10 13.92 -3.27
C LYS A 176 -4.94 13.78 -4.78
N GLU A 177 -6.02 13.43 -5.46
CA GLU A 177 -6.10 13.34 -6.91
C GLU A 177 -6.87 14.53 -7.49
N ALA A 178 -7.91 14.99 -6.79
CA ALA A 178 -8.69 16.16 -7.18
C ALA A 178 -9.31 16.86 -5.95
N GLY A 179 -9.65 18.12 -6.15
CA GLY A 179 -10.43 18.91 -5.20
C GLY A 179 -11.31 19.89 -5.95
N TYR A 180 -12.60 19.90 -5.65
CA TYR A 180 -13.60 20.71 -6.34
C TYR A 180 -14.10 21.81 -5.44
N LYS A 181 -13.61 23.03 -5.68
CA LYS A 181 -13.98 24.23 -4.95
C LYS A 181 -14.84 25.14 -5.81
N THR A 182 -14.26 25.69 -6.87
CA THR A 182 -14.91 26.67 -7.75
C THR A 182 -16.06 26.07 -8.54
N GLU A 183 -15.97 24.79 -8.88
CA GLU A 183 -17.01 24.05 -9.60
C GLU A 183 -18.28 23.89 -8.79
N LEU A 184 -18.17 23.86 -7.46
CA LEU A 184 -19.27 23.63 -6.51
C LEU A 184 -19.64 24.89 -5.70
N GLU A 185 -18.80 25.92 -5.67
CA GLU A 185 -19.06 27.15 -4.93
C GLU A 185 -20.32 27.84 -5.45
N ASP A 186 -21.17 28.31 -4.55
CA ASP A 186 -22.49 28.90 -4.84
C ASP A 186 -23.50 27.97 -5.54
N LYS A 187 -23.13 26.69 -5.76
CA LYS A 187 -23.99 25.69 -6.40
C LYS A 187 -24.42 24.57 -5.46
N VAL A 188 -23.80 24.45 -4.29
CA VAL A 188 -24.19 23.49 -3.25
C VAL A 188 -24.61 24.23 -1.99
N SER A 189 -25.63 23.73 -1.30
CA SER A 189 -26.17 24.29 -0.07
C SER A 189 -26.03 23.31 1.07
N SER A 190 -24.94 23.43 1.85
CA SER A 190 -24.64 22.53 2.98
C SER A 190 -24.74 21.04 2.59
N PRO A 191 -23.90 20.53 1.69
CA PRO A 191 -23.96 19.15 1.27
C PRO A 191 -23.65 18.19 2.41
N THR A 192 -24.38 17.06 2.47
CA THR A 192 -24.35 16.13 3.57
C THR A 192 -23.99 14.68 3.18
N HIS A 193 -24.18 14.31 1.92
CA HIS A 193 -23.92 12.94 1.48
C HIS A 193 -23.26 12.94 0.09
N VAL A 194 -22.48 11.91 -0.16
CA VAL A 194 -21.87 11.63 -1.44
C VAL A 194 -22.04 10.15 -1.79
N ALA A 195 -22.40 9.86 -3.05
CA ALA A 195 -22.40 8.53 -3.61
C ALA A 195 -21.81 8.58 -5.02
N VAL A 196 -21.07 7.55 -5.41
CA VAL A 196 -20.34 7.52 -6.66
C VAL A 196 -20.71 6.27 -7.44
N LEU A 197 -21.19 6.44 -8.67
CA LEU A 197 -21.45 5.36 -9.61
C LEU A 197 -20.30 5.18 -10.62
N GLY A 198 -19.62 6.26 -10.92
CA GLY A 198 -18.46 6.30 -11.82
C GLY A 198 -17.65 7.55 -11.56
N ASP A 199 -16.45 7.63 -12.13
CA ASP A 199 -15.54 8.77 -11.91
C ASP A 199 -16.13 10.11 -12.40
N ASP A 200 -17.10 10.05 -13.32
CA ASP A 200 -17.81 11.22 -13.85
C ASP A 200 -19.29 11.28 -13.44
N ASP A 201 -19.72 10.41 -12.54
CA ASP A 201 -21.10 10.34 -12.03
C ASP A 201 -21.10 10.36 -10.50
N ILE A 202 -20.98 11.56 -9.93
CA ILE A 202 -20.92 11.80 -8.49
C ILE A 202 -22.23 12.43 -8.03
N TYR A 203 -22.92 11.75 -7.13
CA TYR A 203 -24.18 12.20 -6.55
C TYR A 203 -23.92 12.89 -5.22
N LEU A 204 -24.43 14.12 -5.09
CA LEU A 204 -24.36 14.91 -3.86
C LEU A 204 -25.77 15.19 -3.36
N ARG A 205 -26.01 14.99 -2.07
CA ARG A 205 -27.24 15.45 -1.41
C ARG A 205 -26.94 16.71 -0.61
N ASP A 206 -27.71 17.76 -0.83
CA ASP A 206 -27.66 19.01 -0.07
C ASP A 206 -29.06 19.47 0.38
N ASN A 207 -29.19 20.70 0.86
CA ASN A 207 -30.49 21.24 1.32
C ASN A 207 -31.50 21.43 0.19
N GLU A 208 -31.09 21.46 -1.05
CA GLU A 208 -31.98 21.66 -2.20
C GLU A 208 -32.44 20.34 -2.82
N GLY A 209 -31.72 19.23 -2.53
CA GLY A 209 -32.07 17.91 -3.04
C GLY A 209 -30.87 17.08 -3.43
N ILE A 210 -31.05 16.22 -4.43
CA ILE A 210 -29.98 15.40 -4.99
C ILE A 210 -29.47 16.04 -6.25
N LYS A 211 -28.16 16.19 -6.35
CA LYS A 211 -27.47 16.75 -7.51
C LYS A 211 -26.49 15.73 -8.09
N VAL A 212 -26.34 15.75 -9.41
CA VAL A 212 -25.29 15.00 -10.12
C VAL A 212 -24.19 15.94 -10.51
N PHE A 213 -22.97 15.61 -10.14
CA PHE A 213 -21.76 16.32 -10.53
C PHE A 213 -20.98 15.50 -11.55
N HIS A 214 -20.63 16.13 -12.67
CA HIS A 214 -19.77 15.59 -13.70
C HIS A 214 -18.40 16.29 -13.68
N PRO A 215 -17.38 15.71 -13.01
CA PRO A 215 -16.05 16.32 -12.93
C PRO A 215 -15.41 16.68 -14.25
N SER A 216 -15.64 15.88 -15.30
CA SER A 216 -15.05 16.11 -16.63
C SER A 216 -15.49 17.43 -17.28
N SER A 217 -16.72 17.86 -17.03
CA SER A 217 -17.29 19.12 -17.54
C SER A 217 -17.39 20.22 -16.49
N GLY A 218 -17.32 19.88 -15.20
CA GLY A 218 -17.60 20.79 -14.09
C GLY A 218 -19.09 21.11 -13.91
N GLU A 219 -19.97 20.37 -14.58
CA GLU A 219 -21.43 20.61 -14.53
C GLU A 219 -22.05 19.95 -13.31
N LEU A 220 -23.05 20.62 -12.73
CA LEU A 220 -23.83 20.16 -11.59
C LEU A 220 -25.32 20.34 -11.91
N PHE A 221 -26.09 19.27 -11.80
CA PHE A 221 -27.53 19.24 -12.09
C PHE A 221 -28.32 18.81 -10.88
N LEU A 222 -29.43 19.49 -10.59
CA LEU A 222 -30.45 19.03 -9.67
C LEU A 222 -31.30 17.94 -10.35
N ILE A 223 -31.58 16.83 -9.66
CA ILE A 223 -32.43 15.73 -10.15
C ILE A 223 -33.83 15.85 -9.55
#